data_f9d012d0ee8ceae1c7b5ac73ab176ade
#
_entry.id   f9d012d0ee8ceae1c7b5ac73ab176ade
#
_cell.length_a   1.000
_cell.length_b   1.000
_cell.length_c   1.000
_cell.angle_alpha   90.00
_cell.angle_beta   90.00
_cell.angle_gamma   90.00
#
_symmetry.space_group_name_H-M   'P 1'
#
loop_
_entity.id
_entity.type
_entity.pdbx_description
1 polymer ?
#
loop_
_entity_poly.entity_id
_entity_poly.type
_entity_poly.pdbx_seq_one_letter_code
_entity_poly.pdbx_strand_id
1 'polypeptide(L)'
;MNRLILAFFAVTAVCASGMALADPAAGQAKAKQVCGACHGENGDKPLQPDYAILAGQHRDYLVKALGDYKSGARKNAIMGAQAQTLTRKEIQDLAEWFSSRPGPLAIKH
;
A
#
# COMPACT_ATOMS: atom_id res chain seq x y z
N MET A 1 -19.38 55.71 30.64
CA MET A 1 -19.46 55.15 29.28
C MET A 1 -18.40 54.06 29.15
N ASN A 2 -18.79 52.82 29.45
CA ASN A 2 -17.86 51.68 29.36
C ASN A 2 -17.96 51.10 27.97
N ARG A 3 -16.87 51.19 27.22
CA ARG A 3 -16.74 50.47 25.93
C ARG A 3 -16.13 49.09 26.21
N LEU A 4 -16.98 48.08 26.24
CA LEU A 4 -16.55 46.69 26.23
C LEU A 4 -16.02 46.36 24.82
N ILE A 5 -14.71 46.15 24.70
CA ILE A 5 -14.07 45.64 23.48
C ILE A 5 -14.12 44.12 23.57
N LEU A 6 -15.06 43.53 22.86
CA LEU A 6 -15.10 42.07 22.63
C LEU A 6 -14.01 41.70 21.63
N ALA A 7 -12.90 41.16 22.12
CA ALA A 7 -11.89 40.55 21.27
C ALA A 7 -12.38 39.19 20.79
N PHE A 8 -12.75 39.10 19.52
CA PHE A 8 -13.00 37.82 18.86
C PHE A 8 -11.63 37.14 18.59
N PHE A 9 -11.30 36.13 19.37
CA PHE A 9 -10.25 35.19 19.05
C PHE A 9 -10.75 34.25 17.95
N ALA A 10 -10.32 34.50 16.72
CA ALA A 10 -10.50 33.54 15.65
C ALA A 10 -9.55 32.36 15.87
N VAL A 11 -10.06 31.25 16.35
CA VAL A 11 -9.33 29.98 16.39
C VAL A 11 -9.26 29.45 14.97
N THR A 12 -8.14 29.66 14.29
CA THR A 12 -7.85 29.01 13.02
C THR A 12 -7.50 27.55 13.31
N ALA A 13 -8.44 26.65 13.07
CA ALA A 13 -8.17 25.22 13.05
C ALA A 13 -7.26 24.91 11.85
N VAL A 14 -5.97 24.70 12.13
CA VAL A 14 -5.03 24.15 11.15
C VAL A 14 -5.38 22.68 11.00
N CYS A 15 -6.12 22.35 9.94
CA CYS A 15 -6.25 20.97 9.49
C CYS A 15 -4.89 20.50 8.99
N ALA A 16 -4.09 19.89 9.86
CA ALA A 16 -2.93 19.12 9.45
C ALA A 16 -3.43 17.91 8.67
N SER A 17 -3.45 18.00 7.34
CA SER A 17 -3.65 16.85 6.46
C SER A 17 -2.41 15.98 6.58
N GLY A 18 -2.36 15.14 7.63
CA GLY A 18 -1.32 14.15 7.80
C GLY A 18 -1.42 13.18 6.63
N MET A 19 -0.39 13.11 5.79
CA MET A 19 -0.26 12.01 4.84
C MET A 19 -0.17 10.73 5.66
N ALA A 20 -1.14 9.82 5.47
CA ALA A 20 -1.12 8.53 6.14
C ALA A 20 0.12 7.76 5.69
N LEU A 21 1.01 7.41 6.63
CA LEU A 21 2.18 6.56 6.36
C LEU A 21 1.71 5.16 5.99
N ALA A 22 2.48 4.48 5.13
CA ALA A 22 2.26 3.07 4.84
C ALA A 22 2.38 2.24 6.13
N ASP A 23 1.45 1.29 6.29
CA ASP A 23 1.37 0.43 7.46
C ASP A 23 1.61 -1.03 7.05
N PRO A 24 2.77 -1.62 7.41
CA PRO A 24 3.07 -3.01 7.06
C PRO A 24 2.13 -4.00 7.74
N ALA A 25 1.59 -3.71 8.91
CA ALA A 25 0.63 -4.59 9.59
C ALA A 25 -0.71 -4.63 8.83
N ALA A 26 -1.20 -3.48 8.36
CA ALA A 26 -2.37 -3.41 7.49
C ALA A 26 -2.09 -4.09 6.14
N GLY A 27 -0.87 -3.94 5.61
CA GLY A 27 -0.41 -4.63 4.42
C GLY A 27 -0.42 -6.15 4.57
N GLN A 28 0.04 -6.66 5.71
CA GLN A 28 -0.01 -8.10 6.03
C GLN A 28 -1.45 -8.62 6.04
N ALA A 29 -2.35 -7.92 6.72
CA ALA A 29 -3.75 -8.33 6.79
C ALA A 29 -4.41 -8.35 5.40
N LYS A 30 -4.14 -7.34 4.58
CA LYS A 30 -4.64 -7.29 3.20
C LYS A 30 -4.00 -8.36 2.33
N ALA A 31 -2.71 -8.63 2.47
CA ALA A 31 -2.00 -9.67 1.73
C ALA A 31 -2.60 -11.05 1.99
N LYS A 32 -2.89 -11.40 3.23
CA LYS A 32 -3.57 -12.65 3.58
C LYS A 32 -4.95 -12.76 2.93
N GLN A 33 -5.67 -11.66 2.89
CA GLN A 33 -7.05 -11.61 2.39
C GLN A 33 -7.12 -11.76 0.86
N VAL A 34 -6.18 -11.15 0.12
CA VAL A 34 -6.30 -10.98 -1.35
C VAL A 34 -5.16 -11.60 -2.13
N CYS A 35 -3.95 -11.61 -1.61
CA CYS A 35 -2.73 -11.97 -2.35
C CYS A 35 -2.23 -13.38 -2.04
N GLY A 36 -2.37 -13.81 -0.80
CA GLY A 36 -1.72 -15.00 -0.26
C GLY A 36 -2.10 -16.29 -0.94
N ALA A 37 -3.33 -16.43 -1.42
CA ALA A 37 -3.79 -17.64 -2.11
C ALA A 37 -2.97 -17.96 -3.38
N CYS A 38 -2.46 -16.93 -4.06
CA CYS A 38 -1.70 -17.10 -5.31
C CYS A 38 -0.20 -16.88 -5.13
N HIS A 39 0.20 -15.94 -4.28
CA HIS A 39 1.60 -15.54 -4.12
C HIS A 39 2.28 -16.10 -2.85
N GLY A 40 1.51 -16.75 -1.96
CA GLY A 40 1.94 -17.10 -0.62
C GLY A 40 1.75 -15.95 0.38
N GLU A 41 1.58 -16.27 1.64
CA GLU A 41 1.33 -15.25 2.70
C GLU A 41 2.45 -14.21 2.82
N ASN A 42 3.71 -14.63 2.61
CA ASN A 42 4.87 -13.75 2.60
C ASN A 42 5.29 -13.32 1.18
N GLY A 43 4.59 -13.78 0.15
CA GLY A 43 4.94 -13.53 -1.24
C GLY A 43 6.16 -14.29 -1.74
N ASP A 44 6.57 -15.35 -1.05
CA ASP A 44 7.78 -16.15 -1.33
C ASP A 44 7.51 -17.55 -1.89
N LYS A 45 6.25 -17.98 -1.83
CA LYS A 45 5.82 -19.33 -2.27
C LYS A 45 4.62 -19.23 -3.21
N PRO A 46 4.84 -18.86 -4.48
CA PRO A 46 3.76 -18.78 -5.45
C PRO A 46 3.14 -20.15 -5.69
N LEU A 47 1.83 -20.17 -5.88
CA LEU A 47 1.07 -21.39 -6.14
C LEU A 47 1.45 -22.05 -7.47
N GLN A 48 1.81 -21.24 -8.46
CA GLN A 48 2.21 -21.67 -9.79
C GLN A 48 3.53 -20.99 -10.20
N PRO A 49 4.34 -21.65 -11.07
CA PRO A 49 5.66 -21.11 -11.45
C PRO A 49 5.65 -19.76 -12.16
N ASP A 50 4.55 -19.43 -12.84
CA ASP A 50 4.38 -18.17 -13.56
C ASP A 50 3.82 -17.03 -12.69
N TYR A 51 3.47 -17.32 -11.43
CA TYR A 51 3.08 -16.29 -10.48
C TYR A 51 4.32 -15.64 -9.86
N ALA A 52 4.30 -14.33 -9.77
CA ALA A 52 5.44 -13.57 -9.31
C ALA A 52 5.78 -13.83 -7.83
N ILE A 53 7.08 -13.90 -7.54
CA ILE A 53 7.58 -13.77 -6.17
C ILE A 53 7.57 -12.28 -5.81
N LEU A 54 7.00 -11.95 -4.66
CA LEU A 54 6.83 -10.57 -4.18
C LEU A 54 7.77 -10.25 -3.02
N ALA A 55 8.18 -11.26 -2.25
CA ALA A 55 9.00 -11.11 -1.07
C ALA A 55 10.36 -10.47 -1.38
N GLY A 56 10.65 -9.34 -0.73
CA GLY A 56 11.89 -8.61 -0.90
C GLY A 56 11.97 -7.75 -2.17
N GLN A 57 10.90 -7.67 -2.95
CA GLN A 57 10.84 -6.77 -4.11
C GLN A 57 10.92 -5.30 -3.66
N HIS A 58 11.44 -4.43 -4.50
CA HIS A 58 11.50 -3.01 -4.21
C HIS A 58 10.10 -2.42 -3.99
N ARG A 59 9.95 -1.65 -2.93
CA ARG A 59 8.70 -1.01 -2.55
C ARG A 59 8.10 -0.18 -3.69
N ASP A 60 8.89 0.69 -4.28
CA ASP A 60 8.43 1.59 -5.34
C ASP A 60 8.02 0.83 -6.60
N TYR A 61 8.70 -0.28 -6.90
CA TYR A 61 8.30 -1.16 -7.99
C TYR A 61 6.94 -1.80 -7.74
N LEU A 62 6.68 -2.26 -6.51
CA LEU A 62 5.39 -2.85 -6.14
C LEU A 62 4.26 -1.83 -6.21
N VAL A 63 4.49 -0.61 -5.72
CA VAL A 63 3.52 0.50 -5.84
C VAL A 63 3.19 0.77 -7.30
N LYS A 64 4.20 0.87 -8.15
CA LYS A 64 4.00 1.10 -9.57
C LYS A 64 3.26 -0.05 -10.24
N ALA A 65 3.70 -1.28 -10.01
CA ALA A 65 3.09 -2.47 -10.63
C ALA A 65 1.60 -2.62 -10.26
N LEU A 66 1.26 -2.50 -8.98
CA LEU A 66 -0.14 -2.55 -8.53
C LEU A 66 -0.95 -1.38 -9.07
N GLY A 67 -0.40 -0.18 -9.11
CA GLY A 67 -1.03 0.99 -9.72
C GLY A 67 -1.28 0.82 -11.21
N ASP A 68 -0.33 0.25 -11.93
CA ASP A 68 -0.43 -0.01 -13.37
C ASP A 68 -1.48 -1.09 -13.67
N TYR A 69 -1.56 -2.15 -12.87
CA TYR A 69 -2.65 -3.13 -12.97
C TYR A 69 -4.02 -2.51 -12.69
N LYS A 70 -4.10 -1.65 -11.67
CA LYS A 70 -5.33 -0.96 -11.32
C LYS A 70 -5.82 -0.02 -12.42
N SER A 71 -4.91 0.72 -13.03
CA SER A 71 -5.23 1.66 -14.13
C SER A 71 -5.46 0.97 -15.48
N GLY A 72 -5.00 -0.28 -15.64
CA GLY A 72 -4.99 -0.97 -16.92
C GLY A 72 -3.76 -0.69 -17.78
N ALA A 73 -2.79 0.10 -17.29
CA ALA A 73 -1.52 0.35 -17.99
C ALA A 73 -0.69 -0.93 -18.12
N ARG A 74 -0.77 -1.81 -17.13
CA ARG A 74 -0.22 -3.18 -17.19
C ARG A 74 -1.38 -4.17 -17.29
N LYS A 75 -1.37 -4.98 -18.32
CA LYS A 75 -2.49 -5.87 -18.65
C LYS A 75 -2.25 -7.28 -18.11
N ASN A 76 -3.14 -7.71 -17.23
CA ASN A 76 -3.26 -9.08 -16.77
C ASN A 76 -4.69 -9.24 -16.22
N ALA A 77 -5.44 -10.21 -16.70
CA ALA A 77 -6.85 -10.35 -16.32
C ALA A 77 -7.01 -10.64 -14.82
N ILE A 78 -6.15 -11.47 -14.23
CA ILE A 78 -6.21 -11.84 -12.82
C ILE A 78 -5.76 -10.66 -11.95
N MET A 79 -4.54 -10.14 -12.18
CA MET A 79 -4.01 -9.04 -11.38
C MET A 79 -4.77 -7.74 -11.57
N GLY A 80 -5.27 -7.47 -12.76
CA GLY A 80 -6.13 -6.32 -13.02
C GLY A 80 -7.40 -6.37 -12.19
N ALA A 81 -8.07 -7.51 -12.11
CA ALA A 81 -9.25 -7.71 -11.28
C ALA A 81 -8.95 -7.55 -9.78
N GLN A 82 -7.83 -8.09 -9.30
CA GLN A 82 -7.41 -7.94 -7.90
C GLN A 82 -7.07 -6.49 -7.57
N ALA A 83 -6.27 -5.83 -8.40
CA ALA A 83 -5.82 -4.45 -8.16
C ALA A 83 -6.97 -3.41 -8.22
N GLN A 84 -8.02 -3.68 -8.99
CA GLN A 84 -9.22 -2.83 -9.04
C GLN A 84 -9.87 -2.66 -7.67
N THR A 85 -9.79 -3.66 -6.81
CA THR A 85 -10.40 -3.65 -5.47
C THR A 85 -9.59 -2.86 -4.45
N LEU A 86 -8.33 -2.52 -4.76
CA LEU A 86 -7.40 -1.88 -3.83
C LEU A 86 -7.54 -0.36 -3.85
N THR A 87 -7.51 0.24 -2.66
CA THR A 87 -7.32 1.68 -2.51
C THR A 87 -5.84 2.04 -2.72
N ARG A 88 -5.56 3.32 -2.93
CA ARG A 88 -4.18 3.82 -2.99
C ARG A 88 -3.40 3.50 -1.70
N LYS A 89 -4.06 3.66 -0.54
CA LYS A 89 -3.46 3.35 0.76
C LYS A 89 -3.13 1.86 0.89
N GLU A 90 -4.04 0.99 0.48
CA GLU A 90 -3.81 -0.46 0.51
C GLU A 90 -2.66 -0.89 -0.40
N ILE A 91 -2.50 -0.26 -1.55
CA ILE A 91 -1.33 -0.48 -2.43
C ILE A 91 -0.03 -0.10 -1.71
N GLN A 92 0.01 1.03 -1.00
CA GLN A 92 1.18 1.45 -0.23
C GLN A 92 1.48 0.47 0.91
N ASP A 93 0.46 0.04 1.64
CA ASP A 93 0.58 -0.89 2.75
C ASP A 93 1.08 -2.28 2.29
N LEU A 94 0.54 -2.78 1.20
CA LEU A 94 0.99 -4.04 0.57
C LEU A 94 2.44 -3.96 0.09
N ALA A 95 2.82 -2.87 -0.54
CA ALA A 95 4.18 -2.65 -1.00
C ALA A 95 5.17 -2.62 0.17
N GLU A 96 4.79 -1.97 1.28
CA GLU A 96 5.59 -1.95 2.51
C GLU A 96 5.73 -3.36 3.10
N TRP A 97 4.66 -4.12 3.17
CA TRP A 97 4.68 -5.49 3.67
C TRP A 97 5.59 -6.39 2.85
N PHE A 98 5.34 -6.52 1.56
CA PHE A 98 6.09 -7.44 0.71
C PHE A 98 7.56 -7.05 0.54
N SER A 99 7.87 -5.77 0.42
CA SER A 99 9.26 -5.30 0.30
C SER A 99 10.10 -5.60 1.53
N SER A 100 9.48 -5.68 2.70
CA SER A 100 10.15 -6.00 3.97
C SER A 100 10.30 -7.49 4.23
N ARG A 101 9.73 -8.35 3.40
CA ARG A 101 9.83 -9.80 3.59
C ARG A 101 11.18 -10.36 3.13
N PRO A 102 11.77 -11.28 3.89
CA PRO A 102 12.94 -11.99 3.41
C PRO A 102 12.58 -12.84 2.18
N GLY A 103 13.47 -12.88 1.21
CA GLY A 103 13.22 -13.63 -0.01
C GLY A 103 14.36 -13.46 -1.03
N PRO A 104 14.29 -14.14 -2.17
CA PRO A 104 15.36 -14.14 -3.17
C PRO A 104 15.56 -12.77 -3.85
N LEU A 105 14.56 -11.89 -3.78
CA LEU A 105 14.61 -10.55 -4.37
C LEU A 105 15.16 -9.50 -3.39
N ALA A 106 15.32 -9.84 -2.10
CA ALA A 106 15.82 -8.92 -1.11
C ALA A 106 17.30 -8.58 -1.36
N ILE A 107 17.63 -7.29 -1.28
CA ILE A 107 19.02 -6.84 -1.37
C ILE A 107 19.75 -7.30 -0.10
N LYS A 108 20.80 -8.07 -0.27
CA LYS A 108 21.71 -8.43 0.82
C LYS A 108 22.76 -7.32 0.94
N HIS A 109 22.76 -6.65 2.08
CA HIS A 109 23.78 -5.68 2.45
C HIS A 109 24.88 -6.37 3.25
#